data_fce1b446c331cf4397863b545d33f30d
#
_entry.id   fce1b446c331cf4397863b545d33f30d
#
_cell.length_a   1.000
_cell.length_b   1.000
_cell.length_c   1.000
_cell.angle_alpha   90.00
_cell.angle_beta   90.00
_cell.angle_gamma   90.00
#
_symmetry.space_group_name_H-M   'P 1'
#
loop_
_entity.id
_entity.type
_entity.pdbx_description
1 polymer ?
#
loop_
_entity_poly.entity_id
_entity_poly.type
_entity_poly.pdbx_seq_one_letter_code
_entity_poly.pdbx_strand_id
1 'polypeptide(L)'
;MLNNKDNKYQKNAIDTREGKLILDSHKLSYHYDRVKAWENGERVAPVSVDMALTRACGAMCSFCYAMVQEPQERSSIKVKQALDLIDDFAEVGVKGVSLISDG
;
A
#
# COMPACT_ATOMS: atom_id res chain seq x y z
N MET A 1 -22.83 2.00 7.43
CA MET A 1 -22.53 2.68 6.17
C MET A 1 -22.30 4.14 6.47
N LEU A 2 -21.09 4.63 6.31
CA LEU A 2 -20.81 6.06 6.52
C LEU A 2 -21.46 6.85 5.40
N ASN A 3 -22.33 7.77 5.80
CA ASN A 3 -23.06 8.63 4.87
C ASN A 3 -22.04 9.56 4.18
N ASN A 4 -22.15 9.72 2.89
CA ASN A 4 -21.25 10.55 2.08
C ASN A 4 -21.16 12.02 2.54
N LYS A 5 -22.08 12.45 3.43
CA LYS A 5 -22.11 13.80 4.00
C LYS A 5 -21.13 14.03 5.16
N ASP A 6 -20.68 12.94 5.80
CA ASP A 6 -19.74 13.02 6.95
C ASP A 6 -18.30 12.73 6.56
N ASN A 7 -18.01 12.70 5.27
CA ASN A 7 -16.69 12.38 4.78
C ASN A 7 -15.75 13.59 4.92
N LYS A 8 -15.37 13.89 6.17
CA LYS A 8 -14.32 14.88 6.47
C LYS A 8 -12.99 14.59 5.76
N TYR A 9 -12.90 13.43 5.13
CA TYR A 9 -11.74 12.95 4.40
C TYR A 9 -11.60 13.55 3.01
N GLN A 10 -12.65 14.16 2.47
CA GLN A 10 -12.57 14.89 1.20
C GLN A 10 -11.67 16.14 1.28
N LYS A 11 -11.34 16.60 2.49
CA LYS A 11 -10.48 17.77 2.68
C LYS A 11 -9.06 17.58 2.15
N ASN A 12 -8.63 16.32 2.02
CA ASN A 12 -7.30 15.99 1.54
C ASN A 12 -7.31 15.48 0.09
N ALA A 13 -8.42 15.68 -0.61
CA ALA A 13 -8.53 15.33 -2.00
C ALA A 13 -8.09 16.51 -2.89
N ILE A 14 -7.24 16.21 -3.86
CA ILE A 14 -6.78 17.17 -4.87
C ILE A 14 -7.38 16.74 -6.20
N ASP A 15 -8.03 17.67 -6.88
CA ASP A 15 -8.54 17.44 -8.22
C ASP A 15 -7.38 17.44 -9.21
N THR A 16 -7.25 16.38 -9.98
CA THR A 16 -6.27 16.24 -11.04
C THR A 16 -6.97 16.03 -12.37
N ARG A 17 -6.23 16.12 -13.46
CA ARG A 17 -6.78 15.85 -14.81
C ARG A 17 -7.30 14.42 -14.96
N GLU A 18 -6.76 13.48 -14.18
CA GLU A 18 -7.08 12.06 -14.25
C GLU A 18 -8.09 11.62 -13.17
N GLY A 19 -8.57 12.56 -12.35
CA GLY A 19 -9.49 12.28 -11.26
C GLY A 19 -9.05 12.90 -9.95
N LYS A 20 -9.61 12.40 -8.85
CA LYS A 20 -9.25 12.87 -7.51
C LYS A 20 -8.09 12.09 -6.94
N LEU A 21 -7.05 12.80 -6.54
CA LEU A 21 -5.99 12.25 -5.71
C LEU A 21 -6.37 12.45 -4.24
N ILE A 22 -6.51 11.34 -3.51
CA ILE A 22 -6.82 11.37 -2.08
C ILE A 22 -5.51 11.17 -1.32
N LEU A 23 -5.11 12.18 -0.57
CA LEU A 23 -3.96 12.09 0.31
C LEU A 23 -4.35 11.34 1.60
N ASP A 24 -3.39 10.65 2.19
CA ASP A 24 -3.59 9.85 3.42
C ASP A 24 -4.61 8.70 3.30
N SER A 25 -4.90 8.24 2.08
CA SER A 25 -5.87 7.19 1.82
C SER A 25 -5.57 5.86 2.51
N HIS A 26 -4.33 5.67 2.95
CA HIS A 26 -3.86 4.45 3.60
C HIS A 26 -3.98 4.46 5.14
N LYS A 27 -4.36 5.57 5.74
CA LYS A 27 -4.53 5.64 7.19
C LYS A 27 -5.81 4.95 7.64
N LEU A 28 -5.73 4.11 8.67
CA LEU A 28 -6.86 3.35 9.18
C LEU A 28 -8.03 4.24 9.63
N SER A 29 -7.73 5.44 10.15
CA SER A 29 -8.77 6.40 10.54
C SER A 29 -9.68 6.83 9.39
N TYR A 30 -9.24 6.65 8.15
CA TYR A 30 -10.03 6.94 6.95
C TYR A 30 -10.85 5.73 6.47
N HIS A 31 -10.66 4.56 7.08
CA HIS A 31 -11.29 3.30 6.71
C HIS A 31 -11.93 2.62 7.92
N TYR A 32 -12.72 3.40 8.66
CA TYR A 32 -13.35 2.96 9.90
C TYR A 32 -14.25 1.74 9.73
N ASP A 33 -14.94 1.64 8.60
CA ASP A 33 -15.73 0.48 8.23
C ASP A 33 -14.91 -0.82 8.24
N ARG A 34 -13.70 -0.77 7.74
CA ARG A 34 -12.79 -1.91 7.69
C ARG A 34 -12.26 -2.27 9.08
N VAL A 35 -11.95 -1.28 9.90
CA VAL A 35 -11.54 -1.49 11.29
C VAL A 35 -12.66 -2.16 12.08
N LYS A 36 -13.89 -1.70 11.90
CA LYS A 36 -15.09 -2.30 12.52
C LYS A 36 -15.27 -3.76 12.11
N ALA A 37 -15.16 -4.05 10.84
CA ALA A 37 -15.27 -5.42 10.32
C ALA A 37 -14.20 -6.33 10.96
N TRP A 38 -12.97 -5.84 11.06
CA TRP A 38 -11.89 -6.58 11.70
C TRP A 38 -12.16 -6.81 13.20
N GLU A 39 -12.63 -5.79 13.92
CA GLU A 39 -13.00 -5.91 15.34
C GLU A 39 -14.12 -6.95 15.55
N ASN A 40 -15.01 -7.09 14.58
CA ASN A 40 -16.08 -8.08 14.60
C ASN A 40 -15.60 -9.50 14.20
N GLY A 41 -14.31 -9.70 13.97
CA GLY A 41 -13.74 -10.99 13.60
C GLY A 41 -13.89 -11.35 12.12
N GLU A 42 -14.28 -10.41 11.28
CA GLU A 42 -14.38 -10.64 9.84
C GLU A 42 -12.98 -10.61 9.20
N ARG A 43 -12.84 -11.35 8.11
CA ARG A 43 -11.64 -11.25 7.26
C ARG A 43 -11.70 -9.97 6.46
N VAL A 44 -10.67 -9.16 6.61
CA VAL A 44 -10.56 -7.90 5.87
C VAL A 44 -9.23 -7.85 5.12
N ALA A 45 -9.26 -7.25 3.93
CA ALA A 45 -8.04 -6.96 3.19
C ALA A 45 -7.28 -5.79 3.86
N PRO A 46 -5.95 -5.74 3.75
CA PRO A 46 -5.21 -4.58 4.23
C PRO A 46 -5.61 -3.32 3.48
N VAL A 47 -5.51 -2.17 4.14
CA VAL A 47 -5.79 -0.88 3.51
C VAL A 47 -4.64 -0.49 2.59
N SER A 48 -3.41 -0.73 3.03
CA SER A 48 -2.22 -0.45 2.23
C SER A 48 -1.24 -1.61 2.29
N VAL A 49 -0.42 -1.72 1.26
CA VAL A 49 0.60 -2.75 1.12
C VAL A 49 1.92 -2.07 0.76
N ASP A 50 2.98 -2.47 1.44
CA ASP A 50 4.33 -2.14 1.04
C ASP A 50 4.84 -3.25 0.10
N MET A 51 5.26 -2.87 -1.08
CA MET A 51 5.66 -3.80 -2.13
C MET A 51 7.10 -3.55 -2.55
N ALA A 52 7.96 -4.51 -2.31
CA ALA A 52 9.34 -4.49 -2.78
C ALA A 52 9.44 -5.20 -4.13
N LEU A 53 9.87 -4.50 -5.16
CA LEU A 53 9.99 -5.02 -6.52
C LEU A 53 11.31 -5.77 -6.72
N THR A 54 12.37 -5.35 -6.03
CA THR A 54 13.71 -5.95 -6.17
C THR A 54 14.48 -5.85 -4.85
N ARG A 55 15.37 -6.79 -4.64
CA ARG A 55 16.36 -6.75 -3.57
C ARG A 55 17.73 -6.28 -4.03
N ALA A 56 17.89 -6.03 -5.31
CA ALA A 56 19.15 -5.51 -5.85
C ALA A 56 19.28 -4.03 -5.53
N CYS A 57 20.39 -3.66 -4.88
CA CYS A 57 20.68 -2.27 -4.56
C CYS A 57 22.19 -2.01 -4.71
N GLY A 58 22.53 -0.95 -5.44
CA GLY A 58 23.92 -0.52 -5.64
C GLY A 58 24.38 0.61 -4.73
N ALA A 59 23.47 1.17 -3.91
CA ALA A 59 23.78 2.36 -3.10
C ALA A 59 24.65 2.07 -1.88
N MET A 60 24.53 0.88 -1.29
CA MET A 60 25.33 0.40 -0.15
C MET A 60 25.43 1.40 1.01
N CYS A 61 24.28 1.99 1.38
CA CYS A 61 24.22 2.96 2.47
C CYS A 61 24.69 2.32 3.79
N SER A 62 25.57 3.00 4.50
CA SER A 62 26.16 2.48 5.75
C SER A 62 25.12 2.27 6.87
N PHE A 63 24.03 3.02 6.84
CA PHE A 63 22.93 2.97 7.81
C PHE A 63 21.77 2.11 7.36
N CYS A 64 21.89 1.40 6.24
CA CYS A 64 20.77 0.63 5.68
C CYS A 64 20.55 -0.67 6.46
N TYR A 65 19.38 -0.83 7.06
CA TYR A 65 19.03 -2.04 7.80
C TYR A 65 18.98 -3.29 6.92
N ALA A 66 18.68 -3.14 5.64
CA ALA A 66 18.64 -4.25 4.70
C ALA A 66 20.02 -4.89 4.47
N MET A 67 21.09 -4.14 4.70
CA MET A 67 22.47 -4.64 4.57
C MET A 67 22.90 -5.57 5.71
N VAL A 68 22.21 -5.51 6.86
CA VAL A 68 22.49 -6.36 8.02
C VAL A 68 21.62 -7.62 8.06
N GLN A 69 20.67 -7.73 7.18
CA GLN A 69 19.90 -8.95 7.03
C GLN A 69 20.74 -10.03 6.35
N GLU A 70 20.48 -11.29 6.73
CA GLU A 70 21.15 -12.43 6.11
C GLU A 70 21.16 -12.32 4.58
N PRO A 71 22.29 -12.62 3.93
CA PRO A 71 22.39 -12.54 2.49
C PRO A 71 21.41 -13.52 1.87
N GLN A 72 20.31 -12.98 1.39
CA GLN A 72 19.31 -13.72 0.64
C GLN A 72 19.56 -13.50 -0.84
N GLU A 73 19.08 -14.43 -1.64
CA GLU A 73 19.17 -14.30 -3.08
C GLU A 73 18.63 -12.93 -3.53
N ARG A 74 19.38 -12.26 -4.40
CA ARG A 74 18.95 -11.02 -5.02
C ARG A 74 17.84 -11.32 -6.00
N SER A 75 16.63 -11.38 -5.49
CA SER A 75 15.44 -11.67 -6.27
C SER A 75 14.76 -10.40 -6.72
N SER A 76 14.10 -10.49 -7.85
CA SER A 76 13.24 -9.42 -8.38
C SER A 76 11.93 -10.02 -8.86
N ILE A 77 10.86 -9.27 -8.67
CA ILE A 77 9.55 -9.64 -9.22
C ILE A 77 9.52 -9.25 -10.68
N LYS A 78 9.06 -10.15 -11.54
CA LYS A 78 8.86 -9.83 -12.96
C LYS A 78 7.73 -8.81 -13.11
N VAL A 79 7.85 -7.95 -14.14
CA VAL A 79 6.86 -6.89 -14.40
C VAL A 79 5.44 -7.46 -14.47
N LYS A 80 5.25 -8.56 -15.20
CA LYS A 80 3.93 -9.19 -15.30
C LYS A 80 3.39 -9.64 -13.94
N GLN A 81 4.23 -10.24 -13.12
CA GLN A 81 3.84 -10.67 -11.76
C GLN A 81 3.46 -9.48 -10.89
N ALA A 82 4.20 -8.38 -10.98
CA ALA A 82 3.91 -7.16 -10.24
C ALA A 82 2.56 -6.57 -10.66
N LEU A 83 2.28 -6.51 -11.95
CA LEU A 83 1.02 -5.99 -12.48
C LEU A 83 -0.17 -6.88 -12.08
N ASP A 84 -0.03 -8.19 -12.21
CA ASP A 84 -1.06 -9.16 -11.78
C ASP A 84 -1.36 -9.01 -10.28
N LEU A 85 -0.33 -8.81 -9.47
CA LEU A 85 -0.46 -8.64 -8.02
C LEU A 85 -1.19 -7.33 -7.68
N ILE A 86 -0.91 -6.25 -8.41
CA ILE A 86 -1.62 -4.96 -8.23
C ILE A 86 -3.09 -5.10 -8.59
N ASP A 87 -3.42 -5.85 -9.65
CA ASP A 87 -4.81 -6.13 -10.00
C ASP A 87 -5.52 -6.91 -8.88
N ASP A 88 -4.86 -7.91 -8.32
CA ASP A 88 -5.37 -8.68 -7.18
C ASP A 88 -5.59 -7.80 -5.96
N PHE A 89 -4.67 -6.89 -5.67
CA PHE A 89 -4.83 -5.92 -4.57
C PHE A 89 -6.06 -5.03 -4.78
N ALA A 90 -6.27 -4.55 -5.99
CA ALA A 90 -7.44 -3.74 -6.32
C ALA A 90 -8.74 -4.53 -6.12
N GLU A 91 -8.76 -5.79 -6.56
CA GLU A 91 -9.91 -6.68 -6.44
C GLU A 91 -10.31 -6.94 -4.99
N VAL A 92 -9.35 -7.19 -4.10
CA VAL A 92 -9.63 -7.43 -2.68
C VAL A 92 -9.86 -6.16 -1.87
N GLY A 93 -9.65 -4.98 -2.45
CA GLY A 93 -9.97 -3.71 -1.82
C GLY A 93 -8.80 -2.98 -1.15
N VAL A 94 -7.57 -3.29 -1.50
CA VAL A 94 -6.39 -2.49 -1.09
C VAL A 94 -6.50 -1.10 -1.70
N LYS A 95 -6.26 -0.06 -0.89
CA LYS A 95 -6.44 1.34 -1.30
C LYS A 95 -5.15 2.03 -1.68
N GLY A 96 -4.02 1.55 -1.20
CA GLY A 96 -2.73 2.15 -1.48
C GLY A 96 -1.62 1.12 -1.54
N VAL A 97 -0.66 1.37 -2.40
CA VAL A 97 0.57 0.57 -2.50
C VAL A 97 1.76 1.51 -2.42
N SER A 98 2.67 1.21 -1.52
CA SER A 98 3.95 1.90 -1.42
C SER A 98 5.03 1.03 -2.04
N LEU A 99 5.75 1.57 -2.99
CA LEU A 99 6.88 0.86 -3.60
C LEU A 99 8.11 1.12 -2.74
N ILE A 100 8.41 0.20 -1.87
CA ILE A 100 9.55 0.25 -0.96
C ILE A 100 10.41 -0.96 -1.25
N SER A 101 11.62 -0.75 -1.74
CA SER A 101 12.52 -1.85 -2.06
C SER A 101 13.90 -1.63 -1.46
N ASP A 102 14.73 -2.68 -1.53
CA ASP A 102 16.12 -2.62 -1.06
C ASP A 102 17.02 -1.83 -2.02
N GLY A 103 16.49 -1.45 -3.15
CA GLY A 103 17.23 -0.69 -4.15
C GLY A 103 16.41 0.32 -4.90
#